data_56423863e4c4d74cbed1e69e3aafef3b
#
_entry.id   56423863e4c4d74cbed1e69e3aafef3b
#
_cell.length_a   1.000
_cell.length_b   1.000
_cell.length_c   1.000
_cell.angle_alpha   90.00
_cell.angle_beta   90.00
_cell.angle_gamma   90.00
#
_symmetry.space_group_name_H-M   'P 1'
#
loop_
_entity.id
_entity.type
_entity.pdbx_description
1 polymer ?
#
loop_
_entity_poly.entity_id
_entity_poly.type
_entity_poly.pdbx_seq_one_letter_code
_entity_poly.pdbx_strand_id
1 'polypeptide(L)'
;MRRTTRRALVNVVLFSTVLFLILYLNRPQPKNKKFAWNEIRYKPSSATLPEARGVCPGLAGSSKPALVVSRVAADGEQIWLDALAKLYHLCVYTVDAPTDKKSKHLQVPANRGHEAMTYLTFMIDNYDHIPAAGAVFIHGARFQWHNDEPNYDNSVLLAALNVTSALKTWGYHNLRCDWSVSTCPASAAPQGSLETSFQAVLVPWDDRAASDAALPKVLAELFGAIGGNEKASSKNGGGVRLGTTDAVRAQCCAQFVVARERILQHSRDEYVALRQWILEGSRSDLVSGRILSYVWHILFLKPGEFHRKNSESAAYEGIDLEQLNTRACPRAEECYCRLYGRCNLERCAAGSCYGQYRLPPDLKLPKDWADTHE
;
A
#
# COMPACT_ATOMS: atom_id res chain seq x y z
N MET A 1 -26.89 41.62 -37.43
CA MET A 1 -25.89 41.64 -36.36
C MET A 1 -24.52 41.95 -36.95
N ARG A 2 -23.84 43.03 -36.51
CA ARG A 2 -22.52 43.41 -37.05
C ARG A 2 -21.48 42.31 -36.72
N ARG A 3 -20.53 42.04 -37.63
CA ARG A 3 -19.50 40.97 -37.48
C ARG A 3 -18.73 41.06 -36.15
N THR A 4 -18.50 42.28 -35.66
CA THR A 4 -17.88 42.60 -34.38
C THR A 4 -18.73 42.13 -33.19
N THR A 5 -20.06 42.37 -33.20
CA THR A 5 -20.98 41.95 -32.15
C THR A 5 -21.07 40.44 -32.03
N ARG A 6 -21.04 39.72 -33.18
CA ARG A 6 -21.04 38.24 -33.18
C ARG A 6 -19.76 37.66 -32.58
N ARG A 7 -18.59 38.26 -32.90
CA ARG A 7 -17.30 37.85 -32.31
C ARG A 7 -17.25 38.11 -30.80
N ALA A 8 -17.72 39.26 -30.35
CA ALA A 8 -17.81 39.59 -28.94
C ALA A 8 -18.70 38.60 -28.17
N LEU A 9 -19.86 38.25 -28.73
CA LEU A 9 -20.77 37.27 -28.12
C LEU A 9 -20.12 35.88 -28.02
N VAL A 10 -19.44 35.41 -29.07
CA VAL A 10 -18.72 34.11 -29.03
C VAL A 10 -17.64 34.11 -27.97
N ASN A 11 -16.86 35.19 -27.86
CA ASN A 11 -15.81 35.27 -26.82
C ASN A 11 -16.38 35.26 -25.40
N VAL A 12 -17.50 35.97 -25.17
CA VAL A 12 -18.19 35.98 -23.87
C VAL A 12 -18.71 34.58 -23.53
N VAL A 13 -19.33 33.88 -24.48
CA VAL A 13 -19.81 32.51 -24.26
C VAL A 13 -18.65 31.57 -23.95
N LEU A 14 -17.56 31.63 -24.72
CA LEU A 14 -16.36 30.82 -24.49
C LEU A 14 -15.74 31.08 -23.14
N PHE A 15 -15.56 32.35 -22.75
CA PHE A 15 -15.03 32.74 -21.48
C PHE A 15 -15.94 32.24 -20.33
N SER A 16 -17.27 32.44 -20.43
CA SER A 16 -18.21 31.98 -19.43
C SER A 16 -18.23 30.46 -19.28
N THR A 17 -18.10 29.73 -20.41
CA THR A 17 -18.02 28.26 -20.41
C THR A 17 -16.75 27.78 -19.70
N VAL A 18 -15.59 28.39 -20.04
CA VAL A 18 -14.31 28.05 -19.39
C VAL A 18 -14.34 28.38 -17.90
N LEU A 19 -14.85 29.57 -17.53
CA LEU A 19 -14.99 29.98 -16.15
C LEU A 19 -15.93 29.04 -15.37
N PHE A 20 -17.05 28.68 -15.96
CA PHE A 20 -18.00 27.72 -15.36
C PHE A 20 -17.33 26.35 -15.17
N LEU A 21 -16.58 25.87 -16.16
CA LEU A 21 -15.86 24.62 -16.09
C LEU A 21 -14.82 24.64 -14.96
N ILE A 22 -14.05 25.75 -14.85
CA ILE A 22 -13.06 25.94 -13.77
C ILE A 22 -13.77 25.91 -12.40
N LEU A 23 -14.84 26.68 -12.24
CA LEU A 23 -15.61 26.73 -10.98
C LEU A 23 -16.26 25.39 -10.64
N TYR A 24 -16.75 24.66 -11.66
CA TYR A 24 -17.32 23.33 -11.51
C TYR A 24 -16.28 22.29 -11.08
N LEU A 25 -15.11 22.29 -11.72
CA LEU A 25 -14.01 21.35 -11.40
C LEU A 25 -13.37 21.65 -10.04
N ASN A 26 -13.37 22.93 -9.61
CA ASN A 26 -12.82 23.35 -8.31
C ASN A 26 -13.88 23.49 -7.21
N ARG A 27 -15.07 22.89 -7.38
CA ARG A 27 -16.07 22.88 -6.29
C ARG A 27 -15.49 22.24 -5.04
N PRO A 28 -15.62 22.90 -3.86
CA PRO A 28 -15.23 22.30 -2.60
C PRO A 28 -15.98 20.97 -2.40
N GLN A 29 -15.21 19.90 -2.27
CA GLN A 29 -15.80 18.60 -1.95
C GLN A 29 -16.14 18.54 -0.46
N PRO A 30 -17.18 17.78 -0.07
CA PRO A 30 -17.50 17.62 1.34
C PRO A 30 -16.29 17.07 2.10
N LYS A 31 -15.90 17.73 3.18
CA LYS A 31 -14.93 17.23 4.14
C LYS A 31 -15.53 16.01 4.84
N ASN A 32 -14.70 15.08 5.30
CA ASN A 32 -15.09 13.85 6.01
C ASN A 32 -15.86 12.84 5.14
N LYS A 33 -15.40 12.63 3.91
CA LYS A 33 -15.96 11.62 3.03
C LYS A 33 -15.61 10.22 3.54
N LYS A 34 -16.66 9.40 3.74
CA LYS A 34 -16.52 8.02 4.23
C LYS A 34 -16.71 7.02 3.11
N PHE A 35 -15.88 5.99 3.06
CA PHE A 35 -15.89 4.94 2.04
C PHE A 35 -16.21 3.58 2.65
N ALA A 36 -16.98 2.76 1.92
CA ALA A 36 -17.37 1.42 2.36
C ALA A 36 -16.27 0.37 2.05
N TRP A 37 -15.00 0.64 2.42
CA TRP A 37 -13.86 -0.24 2.14
C TRP A 37 -13.52 -1.18 3.31
N ASN A 38 -14.53 -1.78 3.92
CA ASN A 38 -14.36 -2.55 5.16
C ASN A 38 -14.13 -4.01 4.96
N GLU A 39 -14.73 -4.52 3.93
CA GLU A 39 -14.82 -5.94 3.65
C GLU A 39 -14.54 -6.15 2.18
N ILE A 40 -13.71 -7.12 1.86
CA ILE A 40 -13.47 -7.52 0.48
C ILE A 40 -14.68 -8.28 -0.01
N ARG A 41 -15.34 -7.73 -1.01
CA ARG A 41 -16.57 -8.27 -1.61
C ARG A 41 -16.36 -8.84 -3.01
N TYR A 42 -15.12 -8.88 -3.49
CA TYR A 42 -14.79 -9.55 -4.74
C TYR A 42 -15.20 -11.01 -4.67
N LYS A 43 -15.91 -11.48 -5.68
CA LYS A 43 -16.28 -12.90 -5.80
C LYS A 43 -15.43 -13.55 -6.87
N PRO A 44 -14.58 -14.53 -6.50
CA PRO A 44 -13.80 -15.29 -7.45
C PRO A 44 -14.69 -16.01 -8.47
N SER A 45 -14.24 -16.07 -9.70
CA SER A 45 -14.90 -16.85 -10.76
C SER A 45 -14.54 -18.34 -10.67
N SER A 46 -13.38 -18.68 -10.09
CA SER A 46 -12.91 -20.05 -9.89
C SER A 46 -13.17 -20.54 -8.47
N ALA A 47 -13.77 -21.72 -8.33
CA ALA A 47 -13.93 -22.38 -7.05
C ALA A 47 -12.68 -23.14 -6.60
N THR A 48 -11.73 -23.43 -7.51
CA THR A 48 -10.50 -24.15 -7.20
C THR A 48 -9.42 -23.18 -6.74
N LEU A 49 -8.96 -23.38 -5.50
CA LEU A 49 -7.81 -22.64 -4.98
C LEU A 49 -6.53 -23.30 -5.52
N PRO A 50 -5.55 -22.48 -5.98
CA PRO A 50 -4.24 -23.01 -6.33
C PRO A 50 -3.58 -23.65 -5.12
N GLU A 51 -2.98 -24.81 -5.33
CA GLU A 51 -2.14 -25.45 -4.32
C GLU A 51 -0.87 -24.60 -4.10
N ALA A 52 -0.55 -24.34 -2.85
CA ALA A 52 0.68 -23.65 -2.48
C ALA A 52 1.31 -24.32 -1.26
N ARG A 53 2.64 -24.31 -1.19
CA ARG A 53 3.39 -24.75 -0.01
C ARG A 53 3.78 -23.55 0.82
N GLY A 54 2.77 -22.84 1.31
CA GLY A 54 2.91 -21.56 1.99
C GLY A 54 2.87 -21.63 3.53
N VAL A 55 2.68 -22.80 4.12
CA VAL A 55 2.67 -22.98 5.57
C VAL A 55 4.09 -22.86 6.11
N CYS A 56 4.33 -21.83 6.93
CA CYS A 56 5.63 -21.52 7.51
C CYS A 56 5.92 -22.47 8.70
N PRO A 57 6.97 -23.30 8.64
CA PRO A 57 7.25 -24.29 9.65
C PRO A 57 7.55 -23.68 11.01
N GLY A 58 6.94 -24.21 12.08
CA GLY A 58 7.19 -23.79 13.46
C GLY A 58 6.59 -22.45 13.87
N LEU A 59 5.85 -21.77 12.97
CA LEU A 59 5.28 -20.46 13.23
C LEU A 59 4.29 -20.46 14.39
N ALA A 60 3.46 -21.50 14.52
CA ALA A 60 2.46 -21.63 15.57
C ALA A 60 3.04 -21.54 17.01
N GLY A 61 4.29 -21.98 17.19
CA GLY A 61 4.99 -21.92 18.48
C GLY A 61 5.88 -20.69 18.68
N SER A 62 5.91 -19.76 17.72
CA SER A 62 6.83 -18.64 17.75
C SER A 62 6.31 -17.50 18.63
N SER A 63 7.16 -17.02 19.54
CA SER A 63 6.96 -15.76 20.28
C SER A 63 7.50 -14.55 19.54
N LYS A 64 8.29 -14.75 18.47
CA LYS A 64 8.87 -13.70 17.65
C LYS A 64 7.88 -13.23 16.58
N PRO A 65 7.96 -11.97 16.11
CA PRO A 65 7.21 -11.57 14.93
C PRO A 65 7.64 -12.39 13.70
N ALA A 66 6.71 -12.70 12.82
CA ALA A 66 7.04 -13.33 11.54
C ALA A 66 7.76 -12.33 10.64
N LEU A 67 8.83 -12.76 9.95
CA LEU A 67 9.44 -12.01 8.85
C LEU A 67 9.11 -12.72 7.54
N VAL A 68 8.19 -12.13 6.80
CA VAL A 68 7.67 -12.66 5.54
C VAL A 68 8.46 -12.04 4.38
N VAL A 69 9.27 -12.87 3.75
CA VAL A 69 10.21 -12.44 2.70
C VAL A 69 9.73 -12.94 1.35
N SER A 70 9.45 -12.00 0.43
CA SER A 70 9.08 -12.30 -0.96
C SER A 70 10.32 -12.20 -1.85
N ARG A 71 10.87 -13.35 -2.24
CA ARG A 71 12.10 -13.40 -3.04
C ARG A 71 11.88 -13.99 -4.43
N VAL A 72 12.78 -13.59 -5.34
CA VAL A 72 13.02 -14.25 -6.64
C VAL A 72 14.45 -14.79 -6.69
N ALA A 73 14.76 -15.68 -7.63
CA ALA A 73 16.10 -16.26 -7.76
C ALA A 73 17.17 -15.17 -7.98
N ALA A 74 16.82 -14.09 -8.69
CA ALA A 74 17.71 -12.96 -8.95
C ALA A 74 18.14 -12.18 -7.69
N ASP A 75 17.43 -12.31 -6.55
CA ASP A 75 17.79 -11.69 -5.28
C ASP A 75 19.03 -12.34 -4.64
N GLY A 76 19.51 -13.47 -5.20
CA GLY A 76 20.70 -14.16 -4.74
C GLY A 76 20.52 -14.94 -3.43
N GLU A 77 21.64 -15.16 -2.73
CA GLU A 77 21.66 -15.91 -1.48
C GLU A 77 21.05 -15.13 -0.34
N GLN A 78 20.30 -15.85 0.52
CA GLN A 78 19.55 -15.25 1.64
C GLN A 78 20.31 -15.34 2.99
N ILE A 79 21.63 -15.53 2.96
CA ILE A 79 22.50 -15.67 4.17
C ILE A 79 22.38 -14.46 5.11
N TRP A 80 22.06 -13.28 4.54
CA TRP A 80 21.88 -12.06 5.32
C TRP A 80 20.66 -12.13 6.30
N LEU A 81 19.73 -13.05 6.08
CA LEU A 81 18.60 -13.30 6.98
C LEU A 81 18.99 -14.07 8.23
N ASP A 82 20.09 -14.83 8.23
CA ASP A 82 20.50 -15.69 9.34
C ASP A 82 20.70 -14.89 10.64
N ALA A 83 21.27 -13.70 10.54
CA ALA A 83 21.44 -12.80 11.68
C ALA A 83 20.10 -12.35 12.27
N LEU A 84 19.09 -12.19 11.41
CA LEU A 84 17.73 -11.75 11.77
C LEU A 84 16.89 -12.86 12.40
N ALA A 85 17.26 -14.13 12.25
CA ALA A 85 16.56 -15.27 12.90
C ALA A 85 16.54 -15.18 14.44
N LYS A 86 17.45 -14.38 15.03
CA LYS A 86 17.42 -14.09 16.47
C LYS A 86 16.25 -13.20 16.87
N LEU A 87 15.83 -12.31 15.99
CA LEU A 87 14.78 -11.29 16.23
C LEU A 87 13.42 -11.72 15.66
N TYR A 88 13.43 -12.47 14.56
CA TYR A 88 12.25 -12.82 13.78
C TYR A 88 12.10 -14.32 13.57
N HIS A 89 10.88 -14.77 13.31
CA HIS A 89 10.60 -16.07 12.74
C HIS A 89 10.57 -15.95 11.22
N LEU A 90 11.52 -16.59 10.54
CA LEU A 90 11.72 -16.40 9.09
C LEU A 90 10.72 -17.25 8.27
N CYS A 91 9.96 -16.61 7.39
CA CYS A 91 9.05 -17.24 6.43
C CYS A 91 9.44 -16.76 5.02
N VAL A 92 10.35 -17.48 4.35
CA VAL A 92 10.95 -17.07 3.08
C VAL A 92 10.25 -17.79 1.93
N TYR A 93 9.64 -17.02 1.03
CA TYR A 93 8.89 -17.50 -0.13
C TYR A 93 9.64 -17.23 -1.42
N THR A 94 9.66 -18.21 -2.33
CA THR A 94 10.14 -18.05 -3.70
C THR A 94 8.95 -17.87 -4.64
N VAL A 95 8.94 -16.75 -5.38
CA VAL A 95 7.82 -16.35 -6.25
C VAL A 95 7.97 -16.92 -7.66
N ASP A 96 9.19 -16.91 -8.19
CA ASP A 96 9.51 -17.32 -9.57
C ASP A 96 9.72 -18.82 -9.78
N ALA A 97 9.58 -19.63 -8.72
CA ALA A 97 9.62 -21.09 -8.80
C ALA A 97 8.43 -21.71 -8.03
N PRO A 98 7.17 -21.44 -8.40
CA PRO A 98 6.00 -21.81 -7.60
C PRO A 98 5.78 -23.31 -7.46
N THR A 99 6.29 -24.11 -8.40
CA THR A 99 6.07 -25.59 -8.46
C THR A 99 7.31 -26.41 -8.14
N ASP A 100 8.45 -25.80 -7.79
CA ASP A 100 9.67 -26.55 -7.50
C ASP A 100 9.55 -27.27 -6.15
N LYS A 101 9.26 -28.58 -6.20
CA LYS A 101 9.17 -29.44 -5.03
C LYS A 101 10.48 -29.62 -4.26
N LYS A 102 11.62 -29.27 -4.87
CA LYS A 102 12.95 -29.36 -4.26
C LYS A 102 13.36 -28.05 -3.56
N SER A 103 12.59 -26.98 -3.73
CA SER A 103 12.87 -25.71 -3.10
C SER A 103 12.92 -25.85 -1.57
N LYS A 104 13.95 -25.28 -0.96
CA LYS A 104 14.06 -25.13 0.50
C LYS A 104 13.15 -24.04 1.06
N HIS A 105 12.69 -23.14 0.19
CA HIS A 105 11.83 -22.04 0.54
C HIS A 105 10.35 -22.39 0.35
N LEU A 106 9.50 -21.66 1.02
CA LEU A 106 8.06 -21.69 0.81
C LEU A 106 7.72 -21.25 -0.61
N GLN A 107 6.57 -21.63 -1.11
CA GLN A 107 6.16 -21.37 -2.48
C GLN A 107 4.80 -20.71 -2.53
N VAL A 108 4.61 -19.88 -3.55
CA VAL A 108 3.34 -19.25 -3.88
C VAL A 108 2.65 -20.02 -5.01
N PRO A 109 1.32 -19.88 -5.21
CA PRO A 109 0.59 -20.62 -6.24
C PRO A 109 0.97 -20.21 -7.67
N ALA A 110 1.39 -18.97 -7.89
CA ALA A 110 1.79 -18.45 -9.19
C ALA A 110 2.71 -17.24 -9.02
N ASN A 111 3.56 -16.98 -10.02
CA ASN A 111 4.35 -15.75 -10.10
C ASN A 111 3.48 -14.64 -10.70
N ARG A 112 2.64 -14.03 -9.86
CA ARG A 112 1.72 -12.95 -10.24
C ARG A 112 1.59 -11.92 -9.13
N GLY A 113 1.48 -10.64 -9.50
CA GLY A 113 1.22 -9.55 -8.56
C GLY A 113 2.37 -9.25 -7.60
N HIS A 114 3.61 -9.55 -8.00
CA HIS A 114 4.83 -9.30 -7.21
C HIS A 114 4.77 -9.87 -5.78
N GLU A 115 5.25 -9.11 -4.80
CA GLU A 115 5.25 -9.47 -3.38
C GLU A 115 3.86 -9.72 -2.80
N ALA A 116 2.81 -9.15 -3.39
CA ALA A 116 1.45 -9.31 -2.90
C ALA A 116 0.98 -10.78 -2.93
N MET A 117 1.43 -11.58 -3.89
CA MET A 117 1.15 -13.01 -3.92
C MET A 117 1.72 -13.72 -2.70
N THR A 118 2.95 -13.40 -2.32
CA THR A 118 3.59 -13.92 -1.10
C THR A 118 2.83 -13.52 0.15
N TYR A 119 2.50 -12.24 0.28
CA TYR A 119 1.85 -11.70 1.48
C TYR A 119 0.47 -12.33 1.69
N LEU A 120 -0.32 -12.44 0.63
CA LEU A 120 -1.62 -13.11 0.67
C LEU A 120 -1.48 -14.60 0.95
N THR A 121 -0.52 -15.30 0.33
CA THR A 121 -0.28 -16.71 0.60
C THR A 121 0.10 -16.95 2.06
N PHE A 122 0.97 -16.11 2.62
CA PHE A 122 1.29 -16.19 4.05
C PHE A 122 0.05 -16.00 4.93
N MET A 123 -0.76 -14.96 4.69
CA MET A 123 -1.96 -14.67 5.48
C MET A 123 -3.01 -15.79 5.38
N ILE A 124 -3.16 -16.41 4.21
CA ILE A 124 -4.12 -17.49 3.97
C ILE A 124 -3.66 -18.79 4.62
N ASP A 125 -2.42 -19.20 4.37
CA ASP A 125 -1.93 -20.52 4.74
C ASP A 125 -1.52 -20.61 6.22
N ASN A 126 -1.26 -19.45 6.87
CA ASN A 126 -0.88 -19.37 8.28
C ASN A 126 -1.90 -18.58 9.13
N TYR A 127 -3.14 -18.43 8.65
CA TYR A 127 -4.15 -17.54 9.25
C TYR A 127 -4.34 -17.76 10.76
N ASP A 128 -4.46 -19.02 11.17
CA ASP A 128 -4.66 -19.39 12.58
C ASP A 128 -3.36 -19.37 13.43
N HIS A 129 -2.21 -19.19 12.77
CA HIS A 129 -0.88 -19.32 13.39
C HIS A 129 -0.06 -18.02 13.35
N ILE A 130 -0.67 -16.90 12.99
CA ILE A 130 0.02 -15.61 13.00
C ILE A 130 0.47 -15.27 14.43
N PRO A 131 1.76 -14.94 14.65
CA PRO A 131 2.28 -14.67 15.98
C PRO A 131 1.61 -13.47 16.65
N ALA A 132 1.44 -13.49 17.97
CA ALA A 132 0.94 -12.34 18.72
C ALA A 132 1.82 -11.10 18.58
N ALA A 133 3.12 -11.28 18.33
CA ALA A 133 4.06 -10.20 18.04
C ALA A 133 3.87 -9.57 16.65
N GLY A 134 2.94 -10.07 15.82
CA GLY A 134 2.65 -9.55 14.48
C GLY A 134 3.56 -10.12 13.40
N ALA A 135 3.53 -9.47 12.24
CA ALA A 135 4.32 -9.85 11.06
C ALA A 135 4.93 -8.63 10.36
N VAL A 136 6.12 -8.82 9.80
CA VAL A 136 6.86 -7.85 8.98
C VAL A 136 6.94 -8.40 7.57
N PHE A 137 6.56 -7.60 6.58
CA PHE A 137 6.52 -7.96 5.18
C PHE A 137 7.55 -7.17 4.38
N ILE A 138 8.42 -7.88 3.63
CA ILE A 138 9.53 -7.26 2.89
C ILE A 138 9.82 -7.94 1.55
N HIS A 139 10.55 -7.24 0.70
CA HIS A 139 11.17 -7.79 -0.50
C HIS A 139 12.36 -8.69 -0.18
N GLY A 140 12.74 -9.58 -1.11
CA GLY A 140 13.77 -10.58 -0.91
C GLY A 140 15.20 -10.09 -1.06
N ALA A 141 15.45 -9.04 -1.84
CA ALA A 141 16.80 -8.53 -2.03
C ALA A 141 17.29 -7.82 -0.76
N ARG A 142 18.57 -8.07 -0.42
CA ARG A 142 19.22 -7.41 0.71
C ARG A 142 19.30 -5.89 0.52
N PHE A 143 19.72 -5.46 -0.66
CA PHE A 143 19.87 -4.04 -0.99
C PHE A 143 18.70 -3.59 -1.86
N GLN A 144 17.87 -2.68 -1.33
CA GLN A 144 16.65 -2.20 -1.97
C GLN A 144 16.53 -0.70 -1.81
N TRP A 145 16.52 0.04 -2.91
CA TRP A 145 16.31 1.49 -2.92
C TRP A 145 14.98 1.93 -2.26
N HIS A 146 14.10 0.98 -1.99
CA HIS A 146 12.82 1.21 -1.37
C HIS A 146 12.90 1.53 0.12
N ASN A 147 13.99 1.23 0.80
CA ASN A 147 14.10 1.46 2.24
C ASN A 147 14.88 2.73 2.57
N ASP A 148 14.79 3.18 3.81
CA ASP A 148 15.40 4.42 4.31
C ASP A 148 16.77 4.19 4.98
N GLU A 149 17.38 3.03 4.80
CA GLU A 149 18.75 2.80 5.25
C GLU A 149 19.72 3.44 4.23
N PRO A 150 20.79 4.18 4.66
CA PRO A 150 21.68 4.89 3.76
C PRO A 150 22.32 4.05 2.64
N ASN A 151 22.63 2.78 2.94
CA ASN A 151 23.16 1.82 1.96
C ASN A 151 22.05 0.94 1.36
N TYR A 152 20.79 1.25 1.62
CA TYR A 152 19.63 0.45 1.21
C TYR A 152 19.63 -0.99 1.75
N ASP A 153 20.37 -1.25 2.87
CA ASP A 153 20.53 -2.59 3.45
C ASP A 153 19.34 -2.97 4.35
N ASN A 154 18.49 -3.87 3.87
CA ASN A 154 17.37 -4.41 4.63
C ASN A 154 17.81 -5.12 5.92
N SER A 155 19.02 -5.72 5.98
CA SER A 155 19.52 -6.38 7.20
C SER A 155 19.72 -5.37 8.33
N VAL A 156 20.31 -4.21 8.03
CA VAL A 156 20.53 -3.12 8.99
C VAL A 156 19.20 -2.49 9.39
N LEU A 157 18.33 -2.23 8.41
CA LEU A 157 17.01 -1.65 8.67
C LEU A 157 16.19 -2.51 9.63
N LEU A 158 16.11 -3.83 9.37
CA LEU A 158 15.32 -4.76 10.17
C LEU A 158 15.93 -5.03 11.55
N ALA A 159 17.25 -5.01 11.67
CA ALA A 159 17.92 -5.11 12.97
C ALA A 159 17.62 -3.89 13.88
N ALA A 160 17.37 -2.72 13.27
CA ALA A 160 17.02 -1.49 13.99
C ALA A 160 15.51 -1.32 14.21
N LEU A 161 14.66 -2.13 13.57
CA LEU A 161 13.21 -1.99 13.63
C LEU A 161 12.65 -2.36 15.00
N ASN A 162 11.97 -1.43 15.65
CA ASN A 162 11.23 -1.67 16.88
C ASN A 162 9.77 -2.04 16.57
N VAL A 163 9.52 -3.33 16.35
CA VAL A 163 8.18 -3.87 16.00
C VAL A 163 7.12 -3.47 17.02
N THR A 164 7.42 -3.58 18.31
CA THR A 164 6.48 -3.22 19.38
C THR A 164 6.07 -1.75 19.32
N SER A 165 7.04 -0.86 19.16
CA SER A 165 6.77 0.58 19.03
C SER A 165 6.01 0.91 17.76
N ALA A 166 6.35 0.27 16.64
CA ALA A 166 5.69 0.43 15.34
C ALA A 166 4.19 0.08 15.41
N LEU A 167 3.85 -1.01 16.12
CA LEU A 167 2.48 -1.52 16.21
C LEU A 167 1.62 -0.83 17.28
N LYS A 168 2.23 -0.13 18.24
CA LYS A 168 1.56 0.41 19.44
C LYS A 168 0.35 1.30 19.13
N THR A 169 0.45 2.15 18.11
CA THR A 169 -0.58 3.19 17.88
C THR A 169 -1.74 2.70 17.03
N TRP A 170 -1.43 2.07 15.88
CA TRP A 170 -2.44 1.73 14.88
C TRP A 170 -2.46 0.24 14.51
N GLY A 171 -1.49 -0.55 15.02
CA GLY A 171 -1.32 -1.94 14.65
C GLY A 171 -0.83 -2.16 13.19
N TYR A 172 -0.40 -1.09 12.52
CA TYR A 172 0.17 -1.11 11.17
C TYR A 172 1.13 0.07 11.00
N HIS A 173 2.25 -0.17 10.32
CA HIS A 173 3.15 0.89 9.91
C HIS A 173 3.93 0.48 8.65
N ASN A 174 4.04 1.37 7.67
CA ASN A 174 4.96 1.19 6.55
C ASN A 174 6.40 1.35 7.05
N LEU A 175 7.37 0.60 6.49
CA LEU A 175 8.75 0.65 6.95
C LEU A 175 9.52 1.88 6.42
N ARG A 176 9.02 2.53 5.37
CA ARG A 176 9.61 3.75 4.83
C ARG A 176 9.02 4.98 5.51
N CYS A 177 9.87 5.91 5.93
CA CYS A 177 9.48 7.18 6.55
C CYS A 177 9.58 8.37 5.60
N ASP A 178 10.49 8.32 4.64
CA ASP A 178 10.65 9.35 3.62
C ASP A 178 9.50 9.35 2.61
N TRP A 179 9.02 10.54 2.23
CA TRP A 179 7.88 10.67 1.33
C TRP A 179 8.25 10.83 -0.15
N SER A 180 9.54 10.83 -0.51
CA SER A 180 10.01 11.20 -1.86
C SER A 180 9.37 10.40 -3.00
N VAL A 181 9.07 9.13 -2.79
CA VAL A 181 8.44 8.26 -3.80
C VAL A 181 7.04 7.80 -3.43
N SER A 182 6.40 8.50 -2.49
CA SER A 182 5.06 8.18 -1.98
C SER A 182 3.96 9.02 -2.64
N THR A 183 2.70 8.74 -2.29
CA THR A 183 1.57 9.62 -2.61
C THR A 183 1.20 10.54 -1.45
N CYS A 184 1.99 10.57 -0.37
CA CYS A 184 1.76 11.37 0.83
C CYS A 184 1.81 12.89 0.59
N PRO A 185 2.70 13.46 -0.27
CA PRO A 185 2.70 14.89 -0.53
C PRO A 185 1.36 15.38 -1.04
N ALA A 186 0.90 16.55 -0.56
CA ALA A 186 -0.35 17.16 -1.00
C ALA A 186 -0.34 17.50 -2.51
N SER A 187 0.85 17.68 -3.10
CA SER A 187 1.05 17.92 -4.53
C SER A 187 0.85 16.68 -5.40
N ALA A 188 0.84 15.47 -4.83
CA ALA A 188 0.56 14.27 -5.63
C ALA A 188 -0.88 14.28 -6.14
N ALA A 189 -1.07 14.06 -7.44
CA ALA A 189 -2.39 14.08 -8.06
C ALA A 189 -3.32 13.01 -7.45
N PRO A 190 -4.62 13.31 -7.25
CA PRO A 190 -5.60 12.32 -6.85
C PRO A 190 -5.76 11.22 -7.92
N GLN A 191 -5.87 9.96 -7.52
CA GLN A 191 -5.97 8.82 -8.45
C GLN A 191 -7.23 8.87 -9.35
N GLY A 192 -8.31 9.48 -8.88
CA GLY A 192 -9.53 9.68 -9.68
C GLY A 192 -9.53 10.94 -10.56
N SER A 193 -8.46 11.73 -10.58
CA SER A 193 -8.40 13.01 -11.28
C SER A 193 -8.30 12.86 -12.81
N LEU A 194 -8.66 13.93 -13.50
CA LEU A 194 -8.45 14.02 -14.94
C LEU A 194 -6.96 14.01 -15.30
N GLU A 195 -6.12 14.66 -14.48
CA GLU A 195 -4.67 14.68 -14.64
C GLU A 195 -4.10 13.26 -14.66
N THR A 196 -4.42 12.44 -13.63
CA THR A 196 -4.00 11.03 -13.55
C THR A 196 -4.50 10.23 -14.76
N SER A 197 -5.75 10.45 -15.18
CA SER A 197 -6.33 9.76 -16.32
C SER A 197 -5.64 10.13 -17.63
N PHE A 198 -5.32 11.42 -17.85
CA PHE A 198 -4.57 11.87 -19.01
C PHE A 198 -3.13 11.35 -19.00
N GLN A 199 -2.46 11.37 -17.86
CA GLN A 199 -1.10 10.85 -17.74
C GLN A 199 -1.04 9.37 -18.15
N ALA A 200 -1.97 8.54 -17.69
CA ALA A 200 -2.03 7.13 -18.10
C ALA A 200 -2.24 6.91 -19.60
N VAL A 201 -2.92 7.84 -20.28
CA VAL A 201 -3.09 7.78 -21.74
C VAL A 201 -1.85 8.27 -22.48
N LEU A 202 -1.19 9.32 -21.98
CA LEU A 202 -0.02 9.92 -22.62
C LEU A 202 1.25 9.10 -22.45
N VAL A 203 1.37 8.39 -21.32
CA VAL A 203 2.53 7.54 -20.99
C VAL A 203 2.07 6.12 -20.61
N PRO A 204 1.49 5.36 -21.54
CA PRO A 204 0.88 4.06 -21.25
C PRO A 204 1.88 2.98 -20.82
N TRP A 205 3.17 3.22 -20.97
CA TRP A 205 4.27 2.38 -20.51
C TRP A 205 4.70 2.68 -19.06
N ASP A 206 4.17 3.75 -18.45
CA ASP A 206 4.40 4.04 -17.03
C ASP A 206 3.39 3.28 -16.17
N ASP A 207 3.87 2.21 -15.54
CA ASP A 207 3.04 1.37 -14.67
C ASP A 207 2.48 2.14 -13.45
N ARG A 208 3.14 3.22 -13.03
CA ARG A 208 2.63 4.10 -11.98
C ARG A 208 1.38 4.82 -12.45
N ALA A 209 1.46 5.48 -13.58
CA ALA A 209 0.32 6.20 -14.18
C ALA A 209 -0.85 5.24 -14.44
N ALA A 210 -0.57 4.06 -15.00
CA ALA A 210 -1.56 3.02 -15.26
C ALA A 210 -2.24 2.52 -13.98
N SER A 211 -1.47 2.30 -12.91
CA SER A 211 -1.99 1.83 -11.63
C SER A 211 -2.83 2.89 -10.92
N ASP A 212 -2.34 4.13 -10.89
CA ASP A 212 -3.04 5.24 -10.26
C ASP A 212 -4.37 5.52 -10.97
N ALA A 213 -4.41 5.48 -12.30
CA ALA A 213 -5.66 5.63 -13.07
C ALA A 213 -6.64 4.44 -12.89
N ALA A 214 -6.13 3.24 -12.67
CA ALA A 214 -6.96 2.05 -12.46
C ALA A 214 -7.53 1.96 -11.05
N LEU A 215 -6.89 2.57 -10.04
CA LEU A 215 -7.22 2.43 -8.62
C LEU A 215 -8.70 2.70 -8.29
N PRO A 216 -9.36 3.78 -8.78
CA PRO A 216 -10.76 4.04 -8.47
C PRO A 216 -11.70 2.91 -8.88
N LYS A 217 -11.43 2.30 -10.05
CA LYS A 217 -12.20 1.16 -10.54
C LYS A 217 -11.93 -0.09 -9.73
N VAL A 218 -10.67 -0.34 -9.38
CA VAL A 218 -10.29 -1.52 -8.61
C VAL A 218 -10.84 -1.48 -7.19
N LEU A 219 -10.84 -0.33 -6.51
CA LEU A 219 -11.47 -0.22 -5.19
C LEU A 219 -12.98 -0.54 -5.28
N ALA A 220 -13.65 -0.13 -6.35
CA ALA A 220 -15.04 -0.51 -6.58
C ALA A 220 -15.21 -2.01 -6.87
N GLU A 221 -14.27 -2.65 -7.58
CA GLU A 221 -14.25 -4.10 -7.81
C GLU A 221 -14.04 -4.90 -6.51
N LEU A 222 -13.09 -4.45 -5.68
CA LEU A 222 -12.72 -5.16 -4.45
C LEU A 222 -13.74 -5.01 -3.33
N PHE A 223 -14.29 -3.80 -3.14
CA PHE A 223 -15.15 -3.46 -2.00
C PHE A 223 -16.62 -3.29 -2.39
N GLY A 224 -16.95 -3.32 -3.68
CA GLY A 224 -18.30 -3.18 -4.19
C GLY A 224 -19.12 -4.47 -4.10
N ALA A 225 -20.45 -4.36 -3.99
CA ALA A 225 -21.33 -5.52 -4.13
C ALA A 225 -21.47 -5.92 -5.60
N ILE A 226 -21.51 -7.23 -5.88
CA ILE A 226 -21.87 -7.74 -7.21
C ILE A 226 -23.32 -7.40 -7.48
N GLY A 227 -23.60 -6.75 -8.61
CA GLY A 227 -24.95 -6.38 -9.03
C GLY A 227 -25.18 -4.89 -9.17
N GLY A 228 -24.11 -4.07 -9.11
CA GLY A 228 -24.09 -2.75 -9.76
C GLY A 228 -25.06 -1.70 -9.29
N ASN A 229 -25.57 -1.73 -8.08
CA ASN A 229 -26.05 -0.50 -7.49
C ASN A 229 -24.84 0.29 -6.96
N GLU A 230 -24.13 0.98 -7.87
CA GLU A 230 -23.11 2.01 -7.55
C GLU A 230 -23.68 3.10 -6.63
N LYS A 231 -24.98 3.10 -6.42
CA LYS A 231 -25.75 3.96 -5.53
C LYS A 231 -25.91 3.41 -4.11
N ALA A 232 -25.14 2.43 -3.68
CA ALA A 232 -24.97 2.18 -2.24
C ALA A 232 -24.17 3.35 -1.63
N SER A 233 -24.67 4.54 -1.90
CA SER A 233 -24.26 5.81 -1.32
C SER A 233 -24.54 5.71 0.17
N SER A 234 -23.51 5.67 0.99
CA SER A 234 -23.65 6.05 2.39
C SER A 234 -24.46 7.35 2.46
N LYS A 235 -25.37 7.47 3.40
CA LYS A 235 -26.14 8.69 3.66
C LYS A 235 -25.25 9.96 3.77
N ASN A 236 -23.94 9.78 3.92
CA ASN A 236 -22.89 10.80 4.02
C ASN A 236 -22.01 10.94 2.74
N GLY A 237 -22.48 10.49 1.57
CA GLY A 237 -21.85 10.79 0.27
C GLY A 237 -20.64 9.94 -0.15
N GLY A 238 -20.22 8.95 0.64
CA GLY A 238 -19.13 8.04 0.30
C GLY A 238 -19.62 6.74 -0.32
N GLY A 239 -19.20 6.44 -1.54
CA GLY A 239 -19.37 5.15 -2.20
C GLY A 239 -18.14 4.24 -2.00
N VAL A 240 -17.97 3.27 -2.88
CA VAL A 240 -16.76 2.43 -2.94
C VAL A 240 -15.72 2.99 -3.92
N ARG A 241 -16.12 3.89 -4.83
CA ARG A 241 -15.27 4.45 -5.87
C ARG A 241 -14.75 5.84 -5.50
N LEU A 242 -13.48 6.10 -5.75
CA LEU A 242 -12.88 7.43 -5.63
C LEU A 242 -13.49 8.40 -6.63
N GLY A 243 -13.78 9.61 -6.18
CA GLY A 243 -14.12 10.74 -7.03
C GLY A 243 -12.86 11.44 -7.57
N THR A 244 -13.08 12.47 -8.39
CA THR A 244 -12.02 13.20 -9.12
C THR A 244 -11.03 13.95 -8.20
N THR A 245 -11.43 14.23 -6.98
CA THR A 245 -10.62 14.97 -5.99
C THR A 245 -10.18 14.09 -4.81
N ASP A 246 -10.63 12.84 -4.79
CA ASP A 246 -10.30 11.92 -3.70
C ASP A 246 -8.91 11.32 -3.96
N ALA A 247 -8.04 11.42 -2.98
CA ALA A 247 -6.70 10.85 -3.04
C ALA A 247 -6.51 9.81 -1.93
N VAL A 248 -6.14 8.60 -2.30
CA VAL A 248 -5.58 7.61 -1.37
C VAL A 248 -4.11 7.91 -1.20
N ARG A 249 -3.71 8.25 0.02
CA ARG A 249 -2.33 8.57 0.37
C ARG A 249 -1.69 7.39 1.06
N ALA A 250 -0.52 7.00 0.59
CA ALA A 250 0.26 5.93 1.19
C ALA A 250 1.74 6.18 1.00
N GLN A 251 2.52 5.70 1.96
CA GLN A 251 3.95 5.56 1.75
C GLN A 251 4.24 4.46 0.75
N CYS A 252 5.40 4.53 0.12
CA CYS A 252 5.80 3.64 -0.97
C CYS A 252 6.07 2.22 -0.47
N CYS A 253 5.98 1.33 -1.41
CA CYS A 253 6.87 0.18 -1.61
C CYS A 253 6.46 -1.09 -0.87
N ALA A 254 5.24 -1.17 -0.37
CA ALA A 254 4.63 -2.41 0.17
C ALA A 254 5.51 -3.17 1.18
N GLN A 255 6.41 -2.48 1.90
CA GLN A 255 7.12 -3.03 3.05
C GLN A 255 6.52 -2.46 4.33
N PHE A 256 5.99 -3.32 5.17
CA PHE A 256 5.23 -2.88 6.34
C PHE A 256 5.28 -3.90 7.48
N VAL A 257 4.94 -3.42 8.67
CA VAL A 257 4.70 -4.24 9.85
C VAL A 257 3.23 -4.14 10.24
N VAL A 258 2.63 -5.27 10.63
CA VAL A 258 1.21 -5.35 10.98
C VAL A 258 0.97 -6.27 12.18
N ALA A 259 0.09 -5.85 13.07
CA ALA A 259 -0.33 -6.63 14.23
C ALA A 259 -1.25 -7.79 13.83
N ARG A 260 -1.18 -8.89 14.57
CA ARG A 260 -2.05 -10.06 14.39
C ARG A 260 -3.53 -9.67 14.34
N GLU A 261 -3.97 -8.83 15.26
CA GLU A 261 -5.37 -8.41 15.40
C GLU A 261 -5.85 -7.67 14.15
N ARG A 262 -4.94 -6.96 13.47
CA ARG A 262 -5.27 -6.24 12.23
C ARG A 262 -5.44 -7.19 11.06
N ILE A 263 -4.62 -8.23 10.97
CA ILE A 263 -4.78 -9.29 9.97
C ILE A 263 -6.11 -10.04 10.23
N LEU A 264 -6.39 -10.41 11.47
CA LEU A 264 -7.60 -11.16 11.84
C LEU A 264 -8.91 -10.34 11.80
N GLN A 265 -8.85 -9.03 11.49
CA GLN A 265 -10.05 -8.23 11.20
C GLN A 265 -10.72 -8.61 9.89
N HIS A 266 -9.95 -9.20 8.97
CA HIS A 266 -10.44 -9.77 7.72
C HIS A 266 -10.48 -11.28 7.85
N SER A 267 -11.50 -11.90 7.27
CA SER A 267 -11.60 -13.35 7.22
C SER A 267 -10.54 -13.93 6.27
N ARG A 268 -10.22 -15.20 6.47
CA ARG A 268 -9.35 -15.94 5.54
C ARG A 268 -9.89 -15.89 4.11
N ASP A 269 -11.22 -15.96 3.94
CA ASP A 269 -11.89 -15.94 2.64
C ASP A 269 -11.74 -14.59 1.92
N GLU A 270 -11.67 -13.48 2.64
CA GLU A 270 -11.37 -12.17 2.05
C GLU A 270 -9.96 -12.14 1.46
N TYR A 271 -8.95 -12.71 2.13
CA TYR A 271 -7.59 -12.82 1.57
C TYR A 271 -7.54 -13.77 0.38
N VAL A 272 -8.31 -14.86 0.41
CA VAL A 272 -8.48 -15.76 -0.73
C VAL A 272 -9.09 -15.01 -1.91
N ALA A 273 -10.12 -14.20 -1.69
CA ALA A 273 -10.73 -13.38 -2.73
C ALA A 273 -9.76 -12.36 -3.35
N LEU A 274 -8.92 -11.71 -2.53
CA LEU A 274 -7.85 -10.82 -3.02
C LEU A 274 -6.82 -11.57 -3.86
N ARG A 275 -6.39 -12.76 -3.43
CA ARG A 275 -5.45 -13.59 -4.18
C ARG A 275 -6.05 -14.04 -5.51
N GLN A 276 -7.30 -14.42 -5.53
CA GLN A 276 -8.01 -14.79 -6.76
C GLN A 276 -8.17 -13.59 -7.69
N TRP A 277 -8.41 -12.39 -7.18
CA TRP A 277 -8.44 -11.18 -8.00
C TRP A 277 -7.13 -10.95 -8.76
N ILE A 278 -5.96 -11.24 -8.14
CA ILE A 278 -4.67 -11.20 -8.84
C ILE A 278 -4.58 -12.30 -9.90
N LEU A 279 -4.97 -13.54 -9.57
CA LEU A 279 -4.83 -14.71 -10.44
C LEU A 279 -5.74 -14.62 -11.66
N GLU A 280 -6.96 -14.14 -11.50
CA GLU A 280 -7.99 -14.04 -12.55
C GLU A 280 -7.86 -12.74 -13.38
N GLY A 281 -7.17 -11.73 -12.84
CA GLY A 281 -7.06 -10.42 -13.48
C GLY A 281 -6.24 -10.44 -14.76
N SER A 282 -6.66 -9.64 -15.75
CA SER A 282 -5.95 -9.45 -17.03
C SER A 282 -4.87 -8.36 -16.97
N ARG A 283 -4.73 -7.67 -15.83
CA ARG A 283 -3.74 -6.60 -15.65
C ARG A 283 -2.33 -7.19 -15.56
N SER A 284 -1.32 -6.37 -15.95
CA SER A 284 0.08 -6.75 -15.75
C SER A 284 0.39 -6.92 -14.26
N ASP A 285 1.43 -7.68 -13.96
CA ASP A 285 1.86 -7.93 -12.58
C ASP A 285 2.32 -6.64 -11.89
N LEU A 286 3.02 -5.76 -12.63
CA LEU A 286 3.45 -4.45 -12.15
C LEU A 286 2.25 -3.60 -11.72
N VAL A 287 1.21 -3.52 -12.53
CA VAL A 287 0.00 -2.76 -12.23
C VAL A 287 -0.77 -3.36 -11.05
N SER A 288 -0.98 -4.68 -11.03
CA SER A 288 -1.74 -5.32 -9.96
C SER A 288 -1.02 -5.29 -8.61
N GLY A 289 0.30 -5.54 -8.59
CA GLY A 289 1.13 -5.44 -7.38
C GLY A 289 1.12 -4.01 -6.81
N ARG A 290 1.32 -3.00 -7.69
CA ARG A 290 1.28 -1.60 -7.26
C ARG A 290 -0.10 -1.19 -6.74
N ILE A 291 -1.19 -1.63 -7.35
CA ILE A 291 -2.54 -1.38 -6.83
C ILE A 291 -2.68 -1.94 -5.42
N LEU A 292 -2.21 -3.17 -5.17
CA LEU A 292 -2.27 -3.74 -3.83
C LEU A 292 -1.41 -2.99 -2.81
N SER A 293 -0.33 -2.32 -3.24
CA SER A 293 0.41 -1.45 -2.33
C SER A 293 -0.45 -0.33 -1.71
N TYR A 294 -1.49 0.12 -2.43
CA TYR A 294 -2.50 1.05 -1.90
C TYR A 294 -3.60 0.37 -1.07
N VAL A 295 -3.74 -0.95 -1.15
CA VAL A 295 -4.81 -1.67 -0.44
C VAL A 295 -4.38 -2.04 0.98
N TRP A 296 -3.11 -2.35 1.22
CA TRP A 296 -2.65 -2.82 2.53
C TRP A 296 -3.03 -1.90 3.69
N HIS A 297 -2.76 -0.60 3.59
CA HIS A 297 -3.11 0.33 4.65
C HIS A 297 -4.62 0.54 4.79
N ILE A 298 -5.40 0.41 3.70
CA ILE A 298 -6.87 0.44 3.75
C ILE A 298 -7.38 -0.73 4.60
N LEU A 299 -6.80 -1.93 4.42
CA LEU A 299 -7.19 -3.10 5.20
C LEU A 299 -6.82 -2.98 6.68
N PHE A 300 -5.61 -2.49 6.97
CA PHE A 300 -5.06 -2.60 8.32
C PHE A 300 -5.16 -1.33 9.18
N LEU A 301 -5.39 -0.15 8.60
CA LEU A 301 -5.53 1.11 9.32
C LEU A 301 -6.99 1.52 9.59
N LYS A 302 -7.90 0.58 9.76
CA LYS A 302 -9.32 0.92 10.00
C LYS A 302 -9.46 1.90 11.17
N PRO A 303 -10.09 3.08 10.95
CA PRO A 303 -10.34 4.03 12.01
C PRO A 303 -11.52 3.57 12.88
N GLY A 304 -11.36 3.55 14.19
CA GLY A 304 -12.48 3.60 15.13
C GLY A 304 -12.85 2.34 15.89
N GLU A 305 -12.29 1.16 15.63
CA GLU A 305 -12.81 -0.11 16.19
C GLU A 305 -12.08 -0.71 17.40
N PHE A 306 -11.08 -0.03 18.00
CA PHE A 306 -10.44 -0.60 19.20
C PHE A 306 -11.36 -0.68 20.44
N HIS A 307 -12.57 -0.11 20.43
CA HIS A 307 -13.37 0.04 21.62
C HIS A 307 -14.82 -0.48 21.58
N ARG A 308 -15.26 -1.23 20.55
CA ARG A 308 -16.66 -1.68 20.50
C ARG A 308 -16.87 -3.14 20.19
N LYS A 309 -16.47 -4.01 21.13
CA LYS A 309 -16.95 -5.40 21.16
C LYS A 309 -18.35 -5.56 21.75
N ASN A 310 -19.00 -4.52 22.26
CA ASN A 310 -20.23 -4.62 23.07
C ASN A 310 -21.39 -3.73 22.63
N SER A 311 -21.52 -3.34 21.36
CA SER A 311 -22.76 -2.64 20.93
C SER A 311 -23.33 -3.28 19.69
N GLU A 312 -24.43 -4.00 19.85
CA GLU A 312 -25.23 -4.66 18.81
C GLU A 312 -25.91 -3.70 17.81
N SER A 313 -25.68 -2.39 17.89
CA SER A 313 -26.38 -1.39 17.08
C SER A 313 -25.49 -0.29 16.48
N ALA A 314 -24.18 -0.44 16.40
CA ALA A 314 -23.35 0.55 15.71
C ALA A 314 -23.44 0.32 14.20
N ALA A 315 -24.31 1.06 13.52
CA ALA A 315 -24.32 1.16 12.09
C ALA A 315 -22.91 1.50 11.61
N TYR A 316 -22.36 0.68 10.71
CA TYR A 316 -21.03 0.82 10.21
C TYR A 316 -20.87 2.17 9.47
N GLU A 317 -20.02 3.04 9.98
CA GLU A 317 -19.89 4.42 9.47
C GLU A 317 -18.96 4.58 8.25
N GLY A 318 -18.30 3.53 7.77
CA GLY A 318 -17.34 3.61 6.68
C GLY A 318 -15.96 4.15 7.10
N ILE A 319 -15.00 4.08 6.19
CA ILE A 319 -13.63 4.58 6.38
C ILE A 319 -13.57 6.06 6.01
N ASP A 320 -13.18 6.90 6.96
CA ASP A 320 -12.89 8.31 6.73
C ASP A 320 -11.56 8.44 5.98
N LEU A 321 -11.58 8.98 4.75
CA LEU A 321 -10.43 9.05 3.88
C LEU A 321 -9.34 10.00 4.43
N GLU A 322 -9.71 11.10 5.06
CA GLU A 322 -8.75 12.06 5.61
C GLU A 322 -8.01 11.46 6.80
N GLN A 323 -8.72 10.77 7.68
CA GLN A 323 -8.11 10.06 8.80
C GLN A 323 -7.21 8.90 8.32
N LEU A 324 -7.67 8.13 7.32
CA LEU A 324 -6.87 7.06 6.72
C LEU A 324 -5.55 7.61 6.17
N ASN A 325 -5.62 8.67 5.38
CA ASN A 325 -4.45 9.32 4.78
C ASN A 325 -3.48 9.86 5.83
N THR A 326 -3.98 10.50 6.88
CA THR A 326 -3.17 11.03 7.97
C THR A 326 -2.40 9.92 8.70
N ARG A 327 -3.03 8.76 8.89
CA ARG A 327 -2.40 7.60 9.55
C ARG A 327 -1.43 6.87 8.63
N ALA A 328 -1.74 6.78 7.34
CA ALA A 328 -0.88 6.14 6.35
C ALA A 328 0.36 6.97 6.01
N CYS A 329 0.31 8.29 6.26
CA CYS A 329 1.36 9.26 5.99
C CYS A 329 1.79 9.98 7.27
N PRO A 330 2.36 9.29 8.27
CA PRO A 330 2.89 9.95 9.47
C PRO A 330 4.02 10.89 9.08
N ARG A 331 4.23 11.94 9.87
CA ARG A 331 5.36 12.84 9.69
C ARG A 331 6.69 12.09 9.85
N ALA A 332 7.70 12.50 9.09
CA ALA A 332 8.98 11.79 9.05
C ALA A 332 9.62 11.65 10.45
N GLU A 333 9.66 12.74 11.25
CA GLU A 333 10.21 12.69 12.60
C GLU A 333 9.49 11.69 13.52
N GLU A 334 8.17 11.61 13.41
CA GLU A 334 7.36 10.65 14.18
C GLU A 334 7.62 9.21 13.73
N CYS A 335 7.70 9.00 12.42
CA CYS A 335 7.96 7.70 11.82
C CYS A 335 9.35 7.18 12.20
N TYR A 336 10.41 7.96 12.01
CA TYR A 336 11.79 7.57 12.36
C TYR A 336 11.96 7.31 13.87
N CYS A 337 11.31 8.12 14.71
CA CYS A 337 11.33 7.90 16.15
C CYS A 337 10.63 6.58 16.53
N ARG A 338 9.45 6.35 15.97
CA ARG A 338 8.62 5.17 16.28
C ARG A 338 9.23 3.87 15.79
N LEU A 339 9.71 3.85 14.56
CA LEU A 339 10.25 2.63 13.93
C LEU A 339 11.68 2.33 14.37
N TYR A 340 12.53 3.34 14.42
CA TYR A 340 13.98 3.18 14.50
C TYR A 340 14.61 3.85 15.72
N GLY A 341 13.80 4.39 16.66
CA GLY A 341 14.29 5.07 17.86
C GLY A 341 15.05 6.39 17.57
N ARG A 342 14.91 6.94 16.36
CA ARG A 342 15.62 8.16 15.91
C ARG A 342 14.74 9.39 16.19
N CYS A 343 14.66 9.77 17.46
CA CYS A 343 13.69 10.77 17.96
C CYS A 343 14.18 12.22 17.92
N ASN A 344 15.47 12.45 17.69
CA ASN A 344 16.08 13.77 17.75
C ASN A 344 16.53 14.28 16.38
N LEU A 345 15.72 14.04 15.35
CA LEU A 345 15.98 14.56 14.01
C LEU A 345 15.62 16.04 13.95
N GLU A 346 16.43 16.84 13.24
CA GLU A 346 16.28 18.28 13.15
C GLU A 346 15.72 18.72 11.79
N ARG A 347 15.21 19.95 11.74
CA ARG A 347 14.71 20.60 10.50
C ARG A 347 13.78 19.69 9.70
N CYS A 348 12.84 19.06 10.39
CA CYS A 348 11.91 18.14 9.74
C CYS A 348 10.83 18.90 8.97
N ALA A 349 10.66 18.55 7.70
CA ALA A 349 9.45 18.77 6.93
C ALA A 349 8.46 17.61 7.17
N ALA A 350 7.29 17.63 6.54
CA ALA A 350 6.33 16.54 6.74
C ALA A 350 6.89 15.17 6.35
N GLY A 351 7.59 15.09 5.22
CA GLY A 351 8.07 13.84 4.64
C GLY A 351 9.57 13.58 4.74
N SER A 352 10.35 14.46 5.36
CA SER A 352 11.80 14.27 5.47
C SER A 352 12.38 15.09 6.62
N CYS A 353 13.52 14.65 7.13
CA CYS A 353 14.29 15.35 8.16
C CYS A 353 15.74 15.52 7.74
N TYR A 354 16.36 16.61 8.17
CA TYR A 354 17.81 16.78 8.00
C TYR A 354 18.56 15.69 8.78
N GLY A 355 19.55 15.07 8.14
CA GLY A 355 20.32 13.99 8.77
C GLY A 355 19.53 12.68 8.99
N GLN A 356 18.37 12.52 8.34
CA GLN A 356 17.63 11.26 8.38
C GLN A 356 18.44 10.06 7.86
N TYR A 357 19.32 10.30 6.90
CA TYR A 357 20.30 9.33 6.42
C TYR A 357 21.63 9.58 7.12
N ARG A 358 22.07 8.64 7.93
CA ARG A 358 23.42 8.64 8.48
C ARG A 358 24.33 8.04 7.44
N LEU A 359 24.93 8.89 6.62
CA LEU A 359 25.94 8.43 5.67
C LEU A 359 27.14 7.88 6.44
N PRO A 360 27.70 6.72 6.07
CA PRO A 360 28.96 6.25 6.62
C PRO A 360 30.04 7.31 6.41
N PRO A 361 30.93 7.54 7.40
CA PRO A 361 31.93 8.60 7.33
C PRO A 361 32.96 8.38 6.21
N ASP A 362 33.05 7.16 5.72
CA ASP A 362 33.95 6.72 4.64
C ASP A 362 33.23 6.53 3.29
N LEU A 363 31.94 6.88 3.20
CA LEU A 363 31.17 6.77 1.97
C LEU A 363 31.77 7.66 0.88
N LYS A 364 32.32 7.05 -0.14
CA LYS A 364 32.77 7.72 -1.37
C LYS A 364 31.72 7.50 -2.43
N LEU A 365 30.93 8.53 -2.72
CA LEU A 365 30.03 8.50 -3.87
C LEU A 365 30.86 8.43 -5.17
N PRO A 366 30.42 7.68 -6.19
CA PRO A 366 30.98 7.77 -7.53
C PRO A 366 30.99 9.21 -8.02
N LYS A 367 32.00 9.60 -8.81
CA LYS A 367 32.14 10.99 -9.28
C LYS A 367 30.95 11.46 -10.14
N ASP A 368 30.30 10.54 -10.78
CA ASP A 368 29.15 10.71 -11.67
C ASP A 368 27.81 10.43 -10.96
N TRP A 369 27.82 10.29 -9.62
CA TRP A 369 26.60 9.91 -8.89
C TRP A 369 25.48 10.93 -9.05
N ALA A 370 25.79 12.22 -9.01
CA ALA A 370 24.82 13.30 -9.20
C ALA A 370 24.21 13.26 -10.61
N ASP A 371 25.02 12.98 -11.62
CA ASP A 371 24.58 12.96 -13.03
C ASP A 371 23.69 11.73 -13.36
N THR A 372 23.76 10.69 -12.53
CA THR A 372 23.02 9.42 -12.74
C THR A 372 21.80 9.27 -11.84
N HIS A 373 21.56 10.20 -10.88
CA HIS A 373 20.50 10.11 -9.87
C HIS A 373 19.69 11.41 -9.69
N GLU A 374 19.70 12.29 -10.70
CA GLU A 374 18.74 13.41 -10.79
C GLU A 374 17.33 12.98 -11.18
#